data_6b3cff3d268392aa3deee4fa00075fa5
#
_entry.id   6b3cff3d268392aa3deee4fa00075fa5
#
_cell.length_a   1.000
_cell.length_b   1.000
_cell.length_c   1.000
_cell.angle_alpha   90.00
_cell.angle_beta   90.00
_cell.angle_gamma   90.00
#
_symmetry.space_group_name_H-M   'P 1'
#
loop_
_entity.id
_entity.type
_entity.pdbx_description
1 polymer ?
#
loop_
_entity_poly.entity_id
_entity_poly.type
_entity_poly.pdbx_seq_one_letter_code
_entity_poly.pdbx_strand_id
1 'polypeptide(L)'
;MHCFEVQPCAQFCRKEGCGKKLAKYYCDICHLFSDADKSIFHCKDCGLCRVGKGLGIDYKHCTKCGSCINLSIFDDHVCLENALHSNCPICAEHMFTSVKPVCILKCGHYMHLQCLDDYTQRDYRCPICKKSLGDMSNRWHQIDDYMEANPMPDEYKDKKANILCYDCNQFSEVPYHFMYHKCGHGDCGSYNTTLT
;
A
#
# COMPACT_ATOMS: atom_id res chain seq x y z
N MET A 1 -21.50 16.53 33.61
CA MET A 1 -20.63 16.50 34.80
C MET A 1 -20.13 15.07 34.97
N HIS A 2 -18.84 14.86 35.09
CA HIS A 2 -18.26 13.54 35.36
C HIS A 2 -18.29 13.30 36.89
N CYS A 3 -18.51 12.05 37.31
CA CYS A 3 -18.59 11.71 38.73
C CYS A 3 -17.21 11.51 39.38
N PHE A 4 -16.12 11.65 38.64
CA PHE A 4 -14.72 11.48 39.06
C PHE A 4 -14.41 10.17 39.79
N GLU A 5 -15.24 9.14 39.60
CA GLU A 5 -15.05 7.83 40.22
C GLU A 5 -13.94 7.06 39.50
N VAL A 6 -12.96 6.58 40.24
CA VAL A 6 -11.91 5.69 39.73
C VAL A 6 -12.47 4.27 39.71
N GLN A 7 -12.51 3.67 38.51
CA GLN A 7 -13.11 2.35 38.28
C GLN A 7 -12.33 1.56 37.23
N PRO A 8 -12.48 0.23 37.18
CA PRO A 8 -11.97 -0.57 36.06
C PRO A 8 -12.55 -0.10 34.72
N CYS A 9 -11.76 -0.28 33.64
CA CYS A 9 -12.22 0.06 32.29
C CYS A 9 -13.56 -0.64 31.97
N ALA A 10 -14.54 0.15 31.54
CA ALA A 10 -15.86 -0.33 31.17
C ALA A 10 -16.54 0.68 30.22
N GLN A 11 -17.53 0.23 29.43
CA GLN A 11 -18.26 1.12 28.54
C GLN A 11 -19.15 2.13 29.31
N PHE A 12 -19.62 1.75 30.46
CA PHE A 12 -20.50 2.57 31.31
C PHE A 12 -19.89 2.78 32.69
N CYS A 13 -20.16 3.93 33.27
CA CYS A 13 -19.79 4.21 34.66
C CYS A 13 -20.49 3.21 35.59
N ARG A 14 -19.72 2.56 36.47
CA ARG A 14 -20.20 1.56 37.43
C ARG A 14 -20.66 2.17 38.75
N LYS A 15 -20.47 3.48 38.94
CA LYS A 15 -20.94 4.16 40.14
C LYS A 15 -22.47 4.08 40.23
N GLU A 16 -22.98 3.68 41.35
CA GLU A 16 -24.43 3.63 41.65
C GLU A 16 -25.07 5.00 41.38
N GLY A 17 -26.17 5.01 40.63
CA GLY A 17 -26.88 6.22 40.23
C GLY A 17 -26.23 7.05 39.11
N CYS A 18 -25.04 6.66 38.59
CA CYS A 18 -24.38 7.36 37.47
C CYS A 18 -24.70 6.75 36.12
N GLY A 19 -24.33 5.49 35.85
CA GLY A 19 -24.65 4.73 34.64
C GLY A 19 -24.25 5.38 33.29
N LYS A 20 -23.49 6.47 33.30
CA LYS A 20 -23.14 7.21 32.06
C LYS A 20 -22.26 6.39 31.15
N LYS A 21 -22.55 6.47 29.84
CA LYS A 21 -21.69 5.93 28.79
C LYS A 21 -20.39 6.75 28.77
N LEU A 22 -19.23 6.10 28.84
CA LEU A 22 -17.93 6.75 28.94
C LEU A 22 -17.34 7.15 27.60
N ALA A 23 -17.72 6.45 26.52
CA ALA A 23 -17.35 6.81 25.14
C ALA A 23 -18.34 6.25 24.12
N LYS A 24 -18.38 6.80 22.90
CA LYS A 24 -19.19 6.29 21.78
C LYS A 24 -18.78 4.85 21.44
N TYR A 25 -17.48 4.59 21.37
CA TYR A 25 -16.89 3.27 21.18
C TYR A 25 -16.04 2.88 22.39
N TYR A 26 -16.15 1.62 22.78
CA TYR A 26 -15.29 1.00 23.79
C TYR A 26 -14.93 -0.42 23.34
N CYS A 27 -13.64 -0.75 23.43
CA CYS A 27 -13.14 -2.10 23.24
C CYS A 27 -12.62 -2.64 24.58
N ASP A 28 -13.17 -3.73 25.04
CA ASP A 28 -12.81 -4.40 26.31
C ASP A 28 -11.44 -5.10 26.23
N ILE A 29 -11.01 -5.50 25.04
CA ILE A 29 -9.73 -6.17 24.79
C ILE A 29 -8.59 -5.15 24.72
N CYS A 30 -8.76 -4.07 23.93
CA CYS A 30 -7.74 -3.04 23.75
C CYS A 30 -7.80 -1.93 24.81
N HIS A 31 -8.82 -1.92 25.66
CA HIS A 31 -9.15 -0.83 26.60
C HIS A 31 -9.21 0.54 25.93
N LEU A 32 -9.60 0.54 24.62
CA LEU A 32 -9.68 1.73 23.80
C LEU A 32 -11.03 2.41 23.97
N PHE A 33 -11.01 3.70 24.34
CA PHE A 33 -12.17 4.60 24.33
C PHE A 33 -12.05 5.57 23.16
N SER A 34 -13.14 5.81 22.44
CA SER A 34 -13.17 6.79 21.34
C SER A 34 -14.53 7.46 21.24
N ASP A 35 -14.52 8.78 21.19
CA ASP A 35 -15.68 9.63 20.89
C ASP A 35 -15.68 10.15 19.46
N ALA A 36 -14.68 9.72 18.65
CA ALA A 36 -14.58 10.09 17.25
C ALA A 36 -15.85 9.69 16.48
N ASP A 37 -16.26 10.53 15.55
CA ASP A 37 -17.46 10.30 14.72
C ASP A 37 -17.14 9.41 13.51
N LYS A 38 -16.62 8.22 13.82
CA LYS A 38 -16.25 7.18 12.87
C LYS A 38 -16.47 5.79 13.46
N SER A 39 -16.86 4.84 12.62
CA SER A 39 -16.99 3.46 13.02
C SER A 39 -15.62 2.87 13.35
N ILE A 40 -15.56 2.09 14.43
CA ILE A 40 -14.37 1.38 14.86
C ILE A 40 -14.80 -0.06 15.20
N PHE A 41 -13.97 -1.03 14.82
CA PHE A 41 -14.17 -2.44 15.17
C PHE A 41 -12.87 -3.06 15.67
N HIS A 42 -12.98 -4.09 16.51
CA HIS A 42 -11.84 -4.91 16.92
C HIS A 42 -11.71 -6.12 15.98
N CYS A 43 -10.54 -6.35 15.42
CA CYS A 43 -10.21 -7.57 14.72
C CYS A 43 -9.44 -8.50 15.66
N LYS A 44 -10.00 -9.68 15.97
CA LYS A 44 -9.37 -10.65 16.87
C LYS A 44 -8.06 -11.21 16.34
N ASP A 45 -7.99 -11.43 15.01
CA ASP A 45 -6.80 -11.98 14.35
C ASP A 45 -5.65 -10.96 14.28
N CYS A 46 -5.97 -9.66 14.12
CA CYS A 46 -4.98 -8.58 14.22
C CYS A 46 -4.61 -8.25 15.66
N GLY A 47 -5.47 -8.55 16.64
CA GLY A 47 -5.34 -8.11 18.03
C GLY A 47 -5.52 -6.60 18.24
N LEU A 48 -6.05 -5.87 17.25
CA LEU A 48 -6.12 -4.41 17.22
C LEU A 48 -7.52 -3.89 16.81
N CYS A 49 -7.84 -2.68 17.30
CA CYS A 49 -8.98 -1.92 16.79
C CYS A 49 -8.61 -1.22 15.47
N ARG A 50 -9.55 -1.25 14.53
CA ARG A 50 -9.43 -0.63 13.20
C ARG A 50 -10.58 0.32 12.96
N VAL A 51 -10.32 1.38 12.18
CA VAL A 51 -11.38 2.27 11.69
C VAL A 51 -12.08 1.59 10.51
N GLY A 52 -13.38 1.44 10.60
CA GLY A 52 -14.23 0.79 9.60
C GLY A 52 -15.52 0.27 10.24
N LYS A 53 -16.45 -0.21 9.41
CA LYS A 53 -17.75 -0.73 9.85
C LYS A 53 -17.65 -2.13 10.46
N GLY A 54 -16.67 -2.93 10.01
CA GLY A 54 -16.43 -4.25 10.58
C GLY A 54 -16.01 -5.31 9.57
N LEU A 55 -15.63 -6.48 10.12
CA LEU A 55 -15.34 -7.66 9.32
C LEU A 55 -16.59 -8.16 8.61
N GLY A 56 -16.47 -8.47 7.32
CA GLY A 56 -17.57 -8.91 6.46
C GLY A 56 -18.47 -7.76 5.95
N ILE A 57 -18.23 -6.50 6.38
CA ILE A 57 -18.98 -5.32 5.91
C ILE A 57 -18.13 -4.49 4.97
N ASP A 58 -16.96 -4.06 5.40
CA ASP A 58 -16.01 -3.27 4.61
C ASP A 58 -14.58 -3.82 4.66
N TYR A 59 -14.29 -4.72 5.60
CA TYR A 59 -12.99 -5.37 5.74
C TYR A 59 -13.11 -6.89 5.88
N LYS A 60 -12.06 -7.60 5.44
CA LYS A 60 -11.82 -9.01 5.68
C LYS A 60 -10.38 -9.22 6.14
N HIS A 61 -10.16 -10.06 7.14
CA HIS A 61 -8.81 -10.40 7.57
C HIS A 61 -8.16 -11.38 6.59
N CYS A 62 -6.98 -11.06 6.11
CA CYS A 62 -6.14 -11.96 5.34
C CYS A 62 -5.10 -12.59 6.26
N THR A 63 -5.21 -13.88 6.52
CA THR A 63 -4.31 -14.61 7.42
C THR A 63 -2.87 -14.65 6.90
N LYS A 64 -2.68 -14.65 5.58
CA LYS A 64 -1.35 -14.66 4.96
C LYS A 64 -0.65 -13.29 5.07
N CYS A 65 -1.37 -12.19 4.81
CA CYS A 65 -0.85 -10.84 4.99
C CYS A 65 -0.74 -10.43 6.47
N GLY A 66 -1.45 -11.13 7.37
CA GLY A 66 -1.55 -10.75 8.80
C GLY A 66 -2.30 -9.42 9.01
N SER A 67 -3.21 -9.04 8.11
CA SER A 67 -3.86 -7.73 8.16
C SER A 67 -5.30 -7.74 7.65
N CYS A 68 -6.08 -6.72 8.06
CA CYS A 68 -7.41 -6.46 7.52
C CYS A 68 -7.29 -5.69 6.20
N ILE A 69 -7.82 -6.25 5.13
CA ILE A 69 -7.88 -5.68 3.78
C ILE A 69 -9.31 -5.23 3.49
N ASN A 70 -9.46 -4.08 2.83
CA ASN A 70 -10.78 -3.62 2.40
C ASN A 70 -11.37 -4.61 1.39
N LEU A 71 -12.67 -4.91 1.50
CA LEU A 71 -13.36 -5.87 0.64
C LEU A 71 -13.30 -5.49 -0.84
N SER A 72 -13.25 -4.20 -1.17
CA SER A 72 -13.16 -3.74 -2.56
C SER A 72 -11.88 -4.16 -3.31
N ILE A 73 -10.83 -4.51 -2.57
CA ILE A 73 -9.53 -4.91 -3.13
C ILE A 73 -9.09 -6.29 -2.62
N PHE A 74 -9.93 -6.96 -1.81
CA PHE A 74 -9.53 -8.18 -1.12
C PHE A 74 -9.16 -9.31 -2.09
N ASP A 75 -9.94 -9.49 -3.15
CA ASP A 75 -9.75 -10.59 -4.09
C ASP A 75 -8.60 -10.33 -5.07
N ASP A 76 -8.29 -9.07 -5.35
CA ASP A 76 -7.24 -8.66 -6.29
C ASP A 76 -5.91 -8.28 -5.62
N HIS A 77 -5.83 -8.30 -4.26
CA HIS A 77 -4.61 -7.89 -3.60
C HIS A 77 -3.47 -8.89 -3.76
N VAL A 78 -2.29 -8.40 -4.08
CA VAL A 78 -1.07 -9.22 -4.07
C VAL A 78 -0.67 -9.49 -2.63
N CYS A 79 -0.75 -10.77 -2.26
CA CYS A 79 -0.58 -11.20 -0.89
C CYS A 79 0.90 -11.47 -0.59
N LEU A 80 1.53 -10.60 0.20
CA LEU A 80 2.87 -10.79 0.75
C LEU A 80 2.79 -11.09 2.24
N GLU A 81 3.46 -12.15 2.65
CA GLU A 81 3.43 -12.61 4.04
C GLU A 81 3.94 -11.53 5.00
N ASN A 82 3.11 -11.22 6.02
CA ASN A 82 3.41 -10.24 7.07
C ASN A 82 3.88 -8.86 6.57
N ALA A 83 3.52 -8.46 5.35
CA ALA A 83 4.02 -7.24 4.72
C ALA A 83 3.70 -5.95 5.53
N LEU A 84 2.58 -5.94 6.27
CA LEU A 84 2.23 -4.81 7.13
C LEU A 84 3.08 -4.76 8.42
N HIS A 85 3.69 -5.88 8.83
CA HIS A 85 4.56 -5.96 10.02
C HIS A 85 5.99 -5.48 9.74
N SER A 86 6.13 -4.50 8.88
CA SER A 86 7.40 -3.89 8.49
C SER A 86 7.35 -2.37 8.68
N ASN A 87 8.50 -1.73 8.55
CA ASN A 87 8.59 -0.29 8.61
C ASN A 87 8.21 0.33 7.25
N CYS A 88 7.58 1.50 7.30
CA CYS A 88 7.34 2.30 6.11
C CYS A 88 8.68 2.62 5.42
N PRO A 89 8.84 2.35 4.09
CA PRO A 89 10.11 2.56 3.41
C PRO A 89 10.51 4.03 3.26
N ILE A 90 9.61 4.95 3.60
CA ILE A 90 9.84 6.41 3.48
C ILE A 90 10.17 7.03 4.83
N CYS A 91 9.35 6.81 5.87
CA CYS A 91 9.54 7.44 7.19
C CYS A 91 10.09 6.50 8.26
N ALA A 92 10.32 5.22 7.94
CA ALA A 92 10.84 4.18 8.83
C ALA A 92 9.99 3.86 10.08
N GLU A 93 8.79 4.43 10.21
CA GLU A 93 7.85 4.11 11.30
C GLU A 93 7.20 2.73 11.05
N HIS A 94 7.04 1.93 12.12
CA HIS A 94 6.42 0.60 12.03
C HIS A 94 4.93 0.71 11.69
N MET A 95 4.51 0.10 10.56
CA MET A 95 3.20 0.34 9.98
C MET A 95 2.06 -0.36 10.71
N PHE A 96 2.27 -1.57 11.23
CA PHE A 96 1.20 -2.36 11.86
C PHE A 96 0.57 -1.65 13.08
N THR A 97 1.40 -0.99 13.88
CA THR A 97 0.99 -0.26 15.11
C THR A 97 0.84 1.24 14.89
N SER A 98 1.10 1.74 13.69
CA SER A 98 0.98 3.17 13.37
C SER A 98 -0.48 3.62 13.44
N VAL A 99 -0.69 4.85 13.91
CA VAL A 99 -1.98 5.55 13.85
C VAL A 99 -2.21 6.25 12.51
N LYS A 100 -1.17 6.34 11.67
CA LYS A 100 -1.27 6.91 10.32
C LYS A 100 -1.96 5.92 9.39
N PRO A 101 -2.81 6.39 8.46
CA PRO A 101 -3.41 5.52 7.45
C PRO A 101 -2.33 4.83 6.60
N VAL A 102 -2.44 3.51 6.43
CA VAL A 102 -1.58 2.69 5.57
C VAL A 102 -2.35 2.26 4.34
N CYS A 103 -1.65 2.16 3.21
CA CYS A 103 -2.18 1.63 1.96
C CYS A 103 -1.35 0.44 1.49
N ILE A 104 -2.03 -0.49 0.80
CA ILE A 104 -1.41 -1.58 0.06
C ILE A 104 -1.20 -1.13 -1.39
N LEU A 105 -0.02 -1.35 -1.90
CA LEU A 105 0.34 -1.06 -3.29
C LEU A 105 -0.07 -2.22 -4.21
N LYS A 106 -0.19 -1.98 -5.52
CA LYS A 106 -0.48 -3.03 -6.52
C LYS A 106 0.51 -4.20 -6.48
N CYS A 107 1.74 -3.95 -6.06
CA CYS A 107 2.78 -4.98 -5.88
C CYS A 107 2.73 -5.72 -4.54
N GLY A 108 1.77 -5.42 -3.67
CA GLY A 108 1.59 -6.04 -2.35
C GLY A 108 2.37 -5.39 -1.21
N HIS A 109 3.30 -4.48 -1.47
CA HIS A 109 3.99 -3.74 -0.43
C HIS A 109 3.09 -2.68 0.21
N TYR A 110 3.44 -2.29 1.44
CA TYR A 110 2.69 -1.30 2.22
C TYR A 110 3.52 -0.05 2.45
N MET A 111 2.84 1.09 2.60
CA MET A 111 3.40 2.33 3.14
C MET A 111 2.28 3.20 3.71
N HIS A 112 2.65 4.26 4.44
CA HIS A 112 1.65 5.24 4.87
C HIS A 112 1.11 6.01 3.67
N LEU A 113 -0.18 6.32 3.68
CA LEU A 113 -0.84 7.03 2.59
C LEU A 113 -0.19 8.38 2.30
N GLN A 114 0.10 9.17 3.34
CA GLN A 114 0.79 10.45 3.17
C GLN A 114 2.20 10.28 2.59
N CYS A 115 2.94 9.24 3.03
CA CYS A 115 4.26 8.95 2.48
C CYS A 115 4.20 8.55 1.00
N LEU A 116 3.13 7.87 0.58
CA LEU A 116 2.89 7.55 -0.82
C LEU A 116 2.64 8.83 -1.64
N ASP A 117 1.75 9.71 -1.15
CA ASP A 117 1.42 10.95 -1.83
C ASP A 117 2.65 11.85 -2.02
N ASP A 118 3.48 11.99 -0.98
CA ASP A 118 4.72 12.79 -1.03
C ASP A 118 5.78 12.15 -1.95
N TYR A 119 5.88 10.80 -1.95
CA TYR A 119 6.84 10.05 -2.73
C TYR A 119 6.50 10.06 -4.23
N THR A 120 5.21 9.92 -4.60
CA THR A 120 4.76 9.87 -6.00
C THR A 120 4.96 11.18 -6.76
N GLN A 121 5.20 12.31 -6.05
CA GLN A 121 5.62 13.57 -6.67
C GLN A 121 7.03 13.49 -7.29
N ARG A 122 7.84 12.49 -6.92
CA ARG A 122 9.25 12.37 -7.32
C ARG A 122 9.54 11.09 -8.10
N ASP A 123 8.93 9.98 -7.72
CA ASP A 123 9.15 8.68 -8.37
C ASP A 123 7.82 7.92 -8.50
N TYR A 124 7.63 7.23 -9.62
CA TYR A 124 6.45 6.44 -9.93
C TYR A 124 6.61 4.95 -9.57
N ARG A 125 7.76 4.55 -9.03
CA ARG A 125 8.12 3.17 -8.74
C ARG A 125 8.00 2.85 -7.26
N CYS A 126 7.62 1.63 -6.92
CA CYS A 126 7.69 1.14 -5.55
C CYS A 126 9.13 1.23 -5.01
N PRO A 127 9.38 1.88 -3.85
CA PRO A 127 10.74 2.02 -3.31
C PRO A 127 11.38 0.67 -2.96
N ILE A 128 10.57 -0.38 -2.74
CA ILE A 128 11.04 -1.71 -2.34
C ILE A 128 11.34 -2.58 -3.57
N CYS A 129 10.37 -2.80 -4.46
CA CYS A 129 10.51 -3.74 -5.59
C CYS A 129 10.64 -3.07 -6.96
N LYS A 130 10.61 -1.76 -7.03
CA LYS A 130 10.72 -0.94 -8.25
C LYS A 130 9.58 -1.09 -9.26
N LYS A 131 8.55 -1.91 -9.00
CA LYS A 131 7.36 -1.99 -9.85
C LYS A 131 6.64 -0.65 -9.93
N SER A 132 6.04 -0.35 -11.07
CA SER A 132 5.22 0.85 -11.27
C SER A 132 4.03 0.88 -10.29
N LEU A 133 3.80 2.03 -9.67
CA LEU A 133 2.76 2.24 -8.65
C LEU A 133 1.37 2.45 -9.26
N GLY A 134 1.31 2.95 -10.49
CA GLY A 134 0.07 3.27 -11.20
C GLY A 134 0.03 2.74 -12.63
N ASP A 135 -0.99 3.17 -13.36
CA ASP A 135 -1.05 2.99 -14.80
C ASP A 135 -0.11 3.99 -15.47
N MET A 136 0.87 3.46 -16.18
CA MET A 136 1.91 4.24 -16.85
C MET A 136 1.71 4.28 -18.38
N SER A 137 0.58 3.80 -18.89
CA SER A 137 0.34 3.67 -20.34
C SER A 137 0.55 4.96 -21.11
N ASN A 138 0.01 6.08 -20.60
CA ASN A 138 0.19 7.40 -21.24
C ASN A 138 1.67 7.81 -21.31
N ARG A 139 2.43 7.52 -20.24
CA ARG A 139 3.87 7.81 -20.20
C ARG A 139 4.64 6.93 -21.18
N TRP A 140 4.26 5.65 -21.27
CA TRP A 140 4.89 4.74 -22.22
C TRP A 140 4.64 5.14 -23.67
N HIS A 141 3.42 5.58 -24.01
CA HIS A 141 3.12 6.13 -25.34
C HIS A 141 3.96 7.38 -25.66
N GLN A 142 4.09 8.31 -24.71
CA GLN A 142 4.95 9.49 -24.89
C GLN A 142 6.43 9.11 -25.16
N ILE A 143 6.91 8.04 -24.52
CA ILE A 143 8.26 7.53 -24.79
C ILE A 143 8.32 6.86 -26.14
N ASP A 144 7.29 6.11 -26.56
CA ASP A 144 7.20 5.54 -27.92
C ASP A 144 7.29 6.66 -28.97
N ASP A 145 6.50 7.71 -28.86
CA ASP A 145 6.52 8.88 -29.76
C ASP A 145 7.90 9.55 -29.80
N TYR A 146 8.53 9.68 -28.62
CA TYR A 146 9.89 10.23 -28.53
C TYR A 146 10.92 9.35 -29.25
N MET A 147 10.84 8.03 -29.08
CA MET A 147 11.75 7.07 -29.70
C MET A 147 11.62 7.06 -31.23
N GLU A 148 10.39 7.17 -31.76
CA GLU A 148 10.13 7.27 -33.19
C GLU A 148 10.69 8.57 -33.81
N ALA A 149 10.55 9.67 -33.05
CA ALA A 149 11.09 10.98 -33.50
C ALA A 149 12.61 11.08 -33.40
N ASN A 150 13.26 10.23 -32.60
CA ASN A 150 14.71 10.26 -32.37
C ASN A 150 15.33 8.88 -32.60
N PRO A 151 15.36 8.39 -33.85
CA PRO A 151 15.92 7.08 -34.15
C PRO A 151 17.44 7.04 -33.88
N MET A 152 17.90 5.85 -33.53
CA MET A 152 19.32 5.64 -33.30
C MET A 152 20.16 5.87 -34.60
N PRO A 153 21.38 6.43 -34.47
CA PRO A 153 22.32 6.50 -35.57
C PRO A 153 22.60 5.11 -36.17
N ASP A 154 22.91 5.06 -37.48
CA ASP A 154 23.12 3.79 -38.19
C ASP A 154 24.20 2.90 -37.56
N GLU A 155 25.21 3.49 -36.92
CA GLU A 155 26.28 2.78 -36.18
C GLU A 155 25.77 1.91 -35.02
N TYR A 156 24.57 2.20 -34.50
CA TYR A 156 23.98 1.50 -33.33
C TYR A 156 22.73 0.69 -33.68
N LYS A 157 22.30 0.68 -34.93
CA LYS A 157 21.03 0.12 -35.39
C LYS A 157 20.91 -1.38 -35.11
N ASP A 158 22.03 -2.12 -35.22
CA ASP A 158 22.07 -3.56 -34.97
C ASP A 158 22.47 -3.91 -33.51
N LYS A 159 22.77 -2.89 -32.71
CA LYS A 159 23.15 -3.10 -31.32
C LYS A 159 21.94 -3.49 -30.47
N LYS A 160 22.15 -4.51 -29.66
CA LYS A 160 21.14 -4.99 -28.72
C LYS A 160 21.57 -4.78 -27.26
N ALA A 161 20.62 -4.75 -26.39
CA ALA A 161 20.80 -4.63 -24.94
C ALA A 161 20.01 -5.71 -24.20
N ASN A 162 20.62 -6.30 -23.19
CA ASN A 162 19.94 -7.16 -22.24
C ASN A 162 19.34 -6.31 -21.12
N ILE A 163 18.06 -6.49 -20.86
CA ILE A 163 17.35 -5.72 -19.85
C ILE A 163 16.54 -6.63 -18.91
N LEU A 164 16.36 -6.15 -17.69
CA LEU A 164 15.36 -6.65 -16.75
C LEU A 164 14.23 -5.64 -16.67
N CYS A 165 13.01 -6.09 -16.89
CA CYS A 165 11.80 -5.28 -16.65
C CYS A 165 11.32 -5.47 -15.20
N TYR A 166 11.18 -4.36 -14.44
CA TYR A 166 10.69 -4.42 -13.07
C TYR A 166 9.18 -4.70 -12.99
N ASP A 167 8.39 -4.38 -14.02
CA ASP A 167 6.94 -4.56 -13.98
C ASP A 167 6.54 -6.04 -14.19
N CYS A 168 7.12 -6.72 -15.16
CA CYS A 168 6.84 -8.14 -15.41
C CYS A 168 7.90 -9.11 -14.83
N ASN A 169 9.02 -8.60 -14.31
CA ASN A 169 10.16 -9.38 -13.79
C ASN A 169 10.79 -10.33 -14.82
N GLN A 170 10.75 -9.98 -16.11
CA GLN A 170 11.32 -10.79 -17.18
C GLN A 170 12.55 -10.14 -17.78
N PHE A 171 13.51 -10.98 -18.16
CA PHE A 171 14.67 -10.55 -18.96
C PHE A 171 14.29 -10.59 -20.43
N SER A 172 14.77 -9.62 -21.19
CA SER A 172 14.64 -9.62 -22.66
C SER A 172 15.83 -8.96 -23.33
N GLU A 173 16.15 -9.41 -24.54
CA GLU A 173 17.08 -8.74 -25.43
C GLU A 173 16.28 -7.82 -26.34
N VAL A 174 16.61 -6.53 -26.34
CA VAL A 174 15.87 -5.49 -27.07
C VAL A 174 16.85 -4.61 -27.88
N PRO A 175 16.38 -3.87 -28.91
CA PRO A 175 17.19 -2.88 -29.57
C PRO A 175 17.78 -1.88 -28.56
N TYR A 176 19.07 -1.58 -28.73
CA TYR A 176 19.75 -0.60 -27.88
C TYR A 176 19.29 0.81 -28.22
N HIS A 177 19.03 1.62 -27.21
CA HIS A 177 18.81 3.04 -27.34
C HIS A 177 19.50 3.81 -26.20
N PHE A 178 19.98 5.04 -26.46
CA PHE A 178 20.71 5.81 -25.44
C PHE A 178 19.90 6.19 -24.22
N MET A 179 18.58 6.37 -24.39
CA MET A 179 17.72 6.89 -23.33
C MET A 179 16.80 5.84 -22.71
N TYR A 180 16.16 5.01 -23.52
CA TYR A 180 15.10 4.11 -23.07
C TYR A 180 15.20 2.73 -23.70
N HIS A 181 14.74 1.72 -22.95
CA HIS A 181 14.64 0.34 -23.43
C HIS A 181 13.26 -0.18 -23.12
N LYS A 182 12.46 -0.49 -24.13
CA LYS A 182 11.13 -1.07 -23.98
C LYS A 182 11.23 -2.54 -23.65
N CYS A 183 10.40 -3.01 -22.69
CA CYS A 183 10.31 -4.44 -22.40
C CYS A 183 9.85 -5.21 -23.64
N GLY A 184 10.62 -6.22 -24.03
CA GLY A 184 10.32 -7.09 -25.19
C GLY A 184 9.40 -8.26 -24.86
N HIS A 185 8.91 -8.39 -23.61
CA HIS A 185 8.13 -9.54 -23.18
C HIS A 185 6.62 -9.30 -23.35
N GLY A 186 6.01 -10.02 -24.33
CA GLY A 186 4.57 -10.06 -24.54
C GLY A 186 3.90 -8.68 -24.57
N ASP A 187 2.76 -8.55 -23.91
CA ASP A 187 1.96 -7.32 -23.86
C ASP A 187 2.41 -6.34 -22.76
N CYS A 188 3.59 -6.58 -22.14
CA CYS A 188 4.07 -5.73 -21.03
C CYS A 188 4.34 -4.29 -21.48
N GLY A 189 5.11 -4.11 -22.55
CA GLY A 189 5.39 -2.81 -23.18
C GLY A 189 5.97 -1.72 -22.27
N SER A 190 6.39 -2.07 -21.06
CA SER A 190 6.87 -1.13 -20.04
C SER A 190 8.26 -0.61 -20.36
N TYR A 191 8.51 0.66 -20.01
CA TYR A 191 9.85 1.26 -19.98
C TYR A 191 10.49 1.29 -18.60
N ASN A 192 9.85 0.66 -17.61
CA ASN A 192 10.43 0.49 -16.28
C ASN A 192 11.46 -0.65 -16.28
N THR A 193 12.57 -0.43 -16.93
CA THR A 193 13.60 -1.42 -17.23
C THR A 193 14.98 -0.97 -16.75
N THR A 194 15.88 -1.91 -16.57
CA THR A 194 17.30 -1.66 -16.29
C THR A 194 18.18 -2.53 -17.15
N LEU A 195 19.34 -2.01 -17.55
CA LEU A 195 20.39 -2.79 -18.24
C LEU A 195 20.97 -3.82 -17.27
N THR A 196 21.30 -5.00 -17.78
CA THR A 196 21.89 -6.12 -17.02
C THR A 196 23.24 -6.56 -17.58
#